data_9723346d6db140d15877becceb31a337
#
_entry.id   9723346d6db140d15877becceb31a337
#
_cell.length_a   1.000
_cell.length_b   1.000
_cell.length_c   1.000
_cell.angle_alpha   90.00
_cell.angle_beta   90.00
_cell.angle_gamma   90.00
#
_symmetry.space_group_name_H-M   'P 1'
#
loop_
_entity.id
_entity.type
_entity.pdbx_description
1 polymer ?
#
loop_
_entity_poly.entity_id
_entity_poly.type
_entity_poly.pdbx_seq_one_letter_code
_entity_poly.pdbx_strand_id
1 'polypeptide(L)'
;EVLAFVNNKGGVGKTTTVQSVAAGILRLNKKAKVLCIDLDPQGNMSFLMGWEKVKADYSPALTVADALRDGSNNSLPVYKKSDRWYYVPASSLLNGIDPDLHRQMQSKLVLCQLFGNEFTDMSGDFKEGTRWISEAFDYVLIDCAPSLSELTYNALGASTGVIIPVQLEGLSV
;
A
#
# COMPACT_ATOMS: atom_id res chain seq x y z
N GLU A 1 -3.07 -3.54 12.63
CA GLU A 1 -1.70 -4.02 12.44
C GLU A 1 -1.21 -3.67 11.04
N VAL A 2 0.05 -3.22 10.89
CA VAL A 2 0.64 -2.80 9.60
C VAL A 2 1.82 -3.70 9.29
N LEU A 3 1.78 -4.41 8.14
CA LEU A 3 2.81 -5.36 7.71
C LEU A 3 3.41 -4.93 6.38
N ALA A 4 4.73 -4.72 6.32
CA ALA A 4 5.46 -4.46 5.07
C ALA A 4 6.05 -5.76 4.51
N PHE A 5 5.85 -6.00 3.21
CA PHE A 5 6.41 -7.14 2.50
C PHE A 5 7.62 -6.68 1.69
N VAL A 6 8.82 -7.00 2.16
CA VAL A 6 10.06 -6.47 1.62
C VAL A 6 11.02 -7.58 1.19
N ASN A 7 11.62 -7.44 0.05
CA ASN A 7 12.80 -8.18 -0.39
C ASN A 7 13.37 -7.46 -1.62
N ASN A 8 14.69 -7.25 -1.63
CA ASN A 8 15.38 -6.60 -2.75
C ASN A 8 15.43 -7.44 -4.03
N LYS A 9 15.19 -8.75 -3.92
CA LYS A 9 15.12 -9.65 -5.09
C LYS A 9 13.74 -9.58 -5.73
N GLY A 10 13.70 -9.39 -7.05
CA GLY A 10 12.49 -9.51 -7.85
C GLY A 10 12.02 -10.97 -7.97
N GLY A 11 10.71 -11.19 -8.16
CA GLY A 11 10.16 -12.52 -8.44
C GLY A 11 10.05 -13.46 -7.23
N VAL A 12 10.39 -13.04 -6.02
CA VAL A 12 10.29 -13.88 -4.79
C VAL A 12 8.87 -14.06 -4.26
N GLY A 13 7.87 -13.49 -4.93
CA GLY A 13 6.47 -13.66 -4.58
C GLY A 13 5.95 -12.64 -3.56
N LYS A 14 6.53 -11.46 -3.40
CA LYS A 14 6.03 -10.39 -2.50
C LYS A 14 4.55 -10.12 -2.73
N THR A 15 4.18 -9.65 -3.91
CA THR A 15 2.80 -9.34 -4.30
C THR A 15 1.84 -10.52 -4.11
N THR A 16 2.26 -11.73 -4.50
CA THR A 16 1.47 -12.94 -4.32
C THR A 16 1.24 -13.25 -2.83
N THR A 17 2.27 -13.05 -2.01
CA THR A 17 2.18 -13.27 -0.56
C THR A 17 1.26 -12.23 0.09
N VAL A 18 1.35 -10.95 -0.28
CA VAL A 18 0.42 -9.90 0.19
C VAL A 18 -1.02 -10.31 -0.05
N GLN A 19 -1.35 -10.70 -1.28
CA GLN A 19 -2.71 -11.09 -1.66
C GLN A 19 -3.18 -12.34 -0.95
N SER A 20 -2.30 -13.34 -0.82
CA SER A 20 -2.62 -14.59 -0.12
C SER A 20 -2.89 -14.35 1.36
N VAL A 21 -2.09 -13.48 2.01
CA VAL A 21 -2.28 -13.10 3.42
C VAL A 21 -3.59 -12.33 3.58
N ALA A 22 -3.86 -11.34 2.71
CA ALA A 22 -5.12 -10.59 2.72
C ALA A 22 -6.34 -11.53 2.60
N ALA A 23 -6.33 -12.41 1.60
CA ALA A 23 -7.40 -13.38 1.40
C ALA A 23 -7.55 -14.35 2.59
N GLY A 24 -6.42 -14.78 3.17
CA GLY A 24 -6.39 -15.63 4.37
C GLY A 24 -7.04 -14.94 5.58
N ILE A 25 -6.68 -13.70 5.86
CA ILE A 25 -7.26 -12.88 6.95
C ILE A 25 -8.77 -12.76 6.75
N LEU A 26 -9.23 -12.37 5.57
CA LEU A 26 -10.65 -12.18 5.26
C LEU A 26 -11.46 -13.48 5.35
N ARG A 27 -10.82 -14.61 5.06
CA ARG A 27 -11.43 -15.94 5.18
C ARG A 27 -11.58 -16.37 6.63
N LEU A 28 -10.52 -16.18 7.44
CA LEU A 28 -10.46 -16.63 8.82
C LEU A 28 -11.21 -15.70 9.78
N ASN A 29 -11.11 -14.38 9.56
CA ASN A 29 -11.82 -13.38 10.38
C ASN A 29 -12.90 -12.66 9.56
N LYS A 30 -14.16 -13.04 9.80
CA LYS A 30 -15.31 -12.49 9.06
C LYS A 30 -15.65 -11.04 9.40
N LYS A 31 -15.01 -10.47 10.40
CA LYS A 31 -15.20 -9.05 10.79
C LYS A 31 -14.06 -8.15 10.33
N ALA A 32 -12.88 -8.72 10.08
CA ALA A 32 -11.70 -7.94 9.72
C ALA A 32 -11.88 -7.18 8.40
N LYS A 33 -11.39 -5.95 8.37
CA LYS A 33 -11.20 -5.14 7.17
C LYS A 33 -9.71 -5.06 6.85
N VAL A 34 -9.35 -5.29 5.60
CA VAL A 34 -7.97 -5.31 5.12
C VAL A 34 -7.78 -4.22 4.08
N LEU A 35 -6.73 -3.41 4.27
CA LEU A 35 -6.22 -2.45 3.29
C LEU A 35 -4.90 -2.97 2.72
N CYS A 36 -4.76 -3.01 1.40
CA CYS A 36 -3.50 -3.26 0.72
C CYS A 36 -2.99 -1.97 0.09
N ILE A 37 -1.71 -1.64 0.28
CA ILE A 37 -1.07 -0.45 -0.30
C ILE A 37 0.04 -0.91 -1.25
N ASP A 38 -0.06 -0.51 -2.52
CA ASP A 38 0.93 -0.85 -3.55
C ASP A 38 1.98 0.26 -3.63
N LEU A 39 3.22 -0.05 -3.27
CA LEU A 39 4.37 0.86 -3.38
C LEU A 39 5.35 0.43 -4.49
N ASP A 40 4.96 -0.52 -5.35
CA ASP A 40 5.74 -0.87 -6.52
C ASP A 40 5.30 -0.01 -7.73
N PRO A 41 6.21 0.78 -8.34
CA PRO A 41 5.89 1.54 -9.55
C PRO A 41 5.35 0.70 -10.70
N GLN A 42 5.63 -0.62 -10.71
CA GLN A 42 5.07 -1.55 -11.71
C GLN A 42 3.57 -1.81 -11.52
N GLY A 43 3.02 -1.55 -10.32
CA GLY A 43 1.60 -1.64 -10.05
C GLY A 43 1.00 -3.04 -10.18
N ASN A 44 1.80 -4.09 -9.95
CA ASN A 44 1.34 -5.47 -10.12
C ASN A 44 0.20 -5.82 -9.16
N MET A 45 0.28 -5.38 -7.91
CA MET A 45 -0.82 -5.57 -6.97
C MET A 45 -2.05 -4.76 -7.39
N SER A 46 -1.87 -3.52 -7.79
CA SER A 46 -2.95 -2.64 -8.28
C SER A 46 -3.69 -3.27 -9.45
N PHE A 47 -2.96 -3.82 -10.42
CA PHE A 47 -3.54 -4.54 -11.56
C PHE A 47 -4.40 -5.73 -11.11
N LEU A 48 -3.89 -6.56 -10.20
CA LEU A 48 -4.60 -7.73 -9.65
C LEU A 48 -5.81 -7.32 -8.79
N MET A 49 -5.77 -6.13 -8.19
CA MET A 49 -6.94 -5.52 -7.51
C MET A 49 -8.00 -5.00 -8.49
N GLY A 50 -7.70 -4.93 -9.78
CA GLY A 50 -8.63 -4.48 -10.82
C GLY A 50 -8.54 -2.99 -11.12
N TRP A 51 -7.45 -2.31 -10.73
CA TRP A 51 -7.24 -0.87 -10.89
C TRP A 51 -7.44 -0.38 -12.31
N GLU A 52 -6.98 -1.12 -13.33
CA GLU A 52 -7.14 -0.75 -14.74
C GLU A 52 -8.61 -0.57 -15.18
N LYS A 53 -9.53 -1.28 -14.53
CA LYS A 53 -10.97 -1.14 -14.78
C LYS A 53 -11.58 -0.01 -13.98
N VAL A 54 -11.12 0.16 -12.75
CA VAL A 54 -11.69 1.12 -11.78
C VAL A 54 -11.25 2.54 -12.09
N LYS A 55 -9.99 2.77 -12.48
CA LYS A 55 -9.45 4.12 -12.69
C LYS A 55 -10.21 4.94 -13.74
N ALA A 56 -10.89 4.28 -14.68
CA ALA A 56 -11.69 4.95 -15.71
C ALA A 56 -12.94 5.64 -15.13
N ASP A 57 -13.41 5.18 -13.97
CA ASP A 57 -14.61 5.70 -13.29
C ASP A 57 -14.30 6.95 -12.45
N TYR A 58 -13.02 7.30 -12.29
CA TYR A 58 -12.56 8.42 -11.46
C TYR A 58 -11.78 9.46 -12.28
N SER A 59 -12.04 10.74 -12.00
CA SER A 59 -11.31 11.86 -12.62
C SER A 59 -11.14 12.99 -11.58
N PRO A 60 -9.91 13.24 -11.10
CA PRO A 60 -8.69 12.48 -11.37
C PRO A 60 -8.67 11.11 -10.65
N ALA A 61 -8.01 10.13 -11.28
CA ALA A 61 -7.74 8.83 -10.67
C ALA A 61 -6.50 8.92 -9.76
N LEU A 62 -6.72 9.12 -8.47
CA LEU A 62 -5.66 9.30 -7.49
C LEU A 62 -4.97 7.98 -7.12
N THR A 63 -3.68 8.04 -6.80
CA THR A 63 -2.84 6.91 -6.42
C THR A 63 -2.02 7.23 -5.16
N VAL A 64 -1.29 6.26 -4.63
CA VAL A 64 -0.37 6.51 -3.50
C VAL A 64 0.71 7.54 -3.85
N ALA A 65 1.11 7.65 -5.13
CA ALA A 65 2.09 8.64 -5.56
C ALA A 65 1.60 10.07 -5.34
N ASP A 66 0.31 10.32 -5.55
CA ASP A 66 -0.30 11.64 -5.33
C ASP A 66 -0.28 12.00 -3.85
N ALA A 67 -0.62 11.05 -2.98
CA ALA A 67 -0.57 11.25 -1.53
C ALA A 67 0.86 11.50 -1.02
N LEU A 68 1.84 10.75 -1.51
CA LEU A 68 3.23 10.86 -1.08
C LEU A 68 3.92 12.14 -1.58
N ARG A 69 3.52 12.67 -2.75
CA ARG A 69 4.15 13.85 -3.35
C ARG A 69 3.93 15.12 -2.54
N ASP A 70 2.73 15.35 -2.06
CA ASP A 70 2.35 16.56 -1.32
C ASP A 70 2.52 16.42 0.20
N GLY A 71 2.96 15.24 0.65
CA GLY A 71 3.37 14.99 2.03
C GLY A 71 2.22 14.90 3.03
N SER A 72 2.53 15.24 4.28
CA SER A 72 1.63 15.06 5.43
C SER A 72 0.30 15.82 5.37
N ASN A 73 0.12 16.72 4.41
CA ASN A 73 -1.14 17.45 4.21
C ASN A 73 -2.12 16.72 3.28
N ASN A 74 -1.69 15.61 2.68
CA ASN A 74 -2.48 14.83 1.76
C ASN A 74 -3.17 13.65 2.45
N SER A 75 -4.07 13.01 1.72
CA SER A 75 -4.82 11.83 2.17
C SER A 75 -4.59 10.64 1.24
N LEU A 76 -4.61 9.43 1.78
CA LEU A 76 -4.53 8.21 0.98
C LEU A 76 -5.85 7.95 0.25
N PRO A 77 -5.85 7.77 -1.08
CA PRO A 77 -7.06 7.43 -1.83
C PRO A 77 -7.37 5.94 -1.68
N VAL A 78 -8.40 5.62 -0.92
CA VAL A 78 -8.79 4.25 -0.61
C VAL A 78 -9.92 3.79 -1.53
N TYR A 79 -9.66 2.73 -2.29
CA TYR A 79 -10.61 2.10 -3.19
C TYR A 79 -11.07 0.74 -2.68
N LYS A 80 -12.26 0.31 -3.08
CA LYS A 80 -12.82 -0.99 -2.72
C LYS A 80 -12.50 -2.06 -3.77
N LYS A 81 -11.99 -3.20 -3.32
CA LYS A 81 -11.85 -4.41 -4.14
C LYS A 81 -13.09 -5.29 -4.05
N SER A 82 -13.52 -5.57 -2.83
CA SER A 82 -14.68 -6.38 -2.49
C SER A 82 -15.10 -6.08 -1.06
N ASP A 83 -16.12 -6.77 -0.54
CA ASP A 83 -16.52 -6.61 0.85
C ASP A 83 -15.33 -6.78 1.79
N ARG A 84 -15.07 -5.77 2.65
CA ARG A 84 -13.99 -5.71 3.64
C ARG A 84 -12.55 -5.75 3.08
N TRP A 85 -12.35 -5.72 1.75
CA TRP A 85 -11.04 -5.67 1.12
C TRP A 85 -10.87 -4.39 0.31
N TYR A 86 -9.91 -3.58 0.69
CA TYR A 86 -9.64 -2.27 0.12
C TYR A 86 -8.20 -2.15 -0.34
N TYR A 87 -7.91 -1.16 -1.17
CA TYR A 87 -6.55 -0.93 -1.66
C TYR A 87 -6.29 0.54 -1.99
N VAL A 88 -5.01 0.91 -1.92
CA VAL A 88 -4.46 2.16 -2.45
C VAL A 88 -3.57 1.78 -3.63
N PRO A 89 -3.89 2.22 -4.87
CA PRO A 89 -3.17 1.80 -6.06
C PRO A 89 -1.85 2.55 -6.22
N ALA A 90 -0.87 1.90 -6.86
CA ALA A 90 0.34 2.49 -7.37
C ALA A 90 0.15 3.13 -8.75
N SER A 91 1.12 3.95 -9.15
CA SER A 91 1.28 4.40 -10.51
C SER A 91 2.77 4.53 -10.87
N SER A 92 3.06 4.65 -12.18
CA SER A 92 4.42 4.87 -12.68
C SER A 92 5.07 6.17 -12.16
N LEU A 93 4.28 7.09 -11.62
CA LEU A 93 4.77 8.33 -10.98
C LEU A 93 5.67 8.05 -9.77
N LEU A 94 5.56 6.86 -9.15
CA LEU A 94 6.45 6.43 -8.07
C LEU A 94 7.93 6.32 -8.52
N ASN A 95 8.21 6.11 -9.82
CA ASN A 95 9.60 6.06 -10.32
C ASN A 95 10.39 7.35 -10.13
N GLY A 96 9.73 8.47 -9.95
CA GLY A 96 10.38 9.77 -9.77
C GLY A 96 10.09 10.43 -8.43
N ILE A 97 9.61 9.69 -7.44
CA ILE A 97 9.10 10.25 -6.17
C ILE A 97 10.21 10.64 -5.18
N ASP A 98 11.40 10.05 -5.27
CA ASP A 98 12.47 10.26 -4.30
C ASP A 98 12.84 11.74 -4.09
N PRO A 99 12.99 12.60 -5.13
CA PRO A 99 13.23 14.03 -4.93
C PRO A 99 12.09 14.74 -4.18
N ASP A 100 10.85 14.32 -4.39
CA ASP A 100 9.69 14.91 -3.73
C ASP A 100 9.64 14.49 -2.27
N LEU A 101 9.95 13.24 -1.96
CA LEU A 101 10.08 12.75 -0.60
C LEU A 101 11.25 13.44 0.14
N HIS A 102 12.42 13.57 -0.49
CA HIS A 102 13.60 14.20 0.13
C HIS A 102 13.40 15.68 0.51
N ARG A 103 12.48 16.39 -0.14
CA ARG A 103 12.13 17.77 0.23
C ARG A 103 11.27 17.86 1.49
N GLN A 104 10.69 16.75 1.93
CA GLN A 104 9.80 16.74 3.07
C GLN A 104 10.57 16.53 4.37
N MET A 105 10.12 17.19 5.42
CA MET A 105 10.62 16.92 6.76
C MET A 105 10.27 15.46 7.12
N GLN A 106 11.27 14.70 7.57
CA GLN A 106 11.09 13.27 7.86
C GLN A 106 10.71 12.41 6.63
N SER A 107 11.41 12.57 5.52
CA SER A 107 11.16 11.92 4.22
C SER A 107 10.86 10.41 4.29
N LYS A 108 11.41 9.70 5.29
CA LYS A 108 11.23 8.25 5.50
C LYS A 108 9.98 7.89 6.30
N LEU A 109 9.23 8.87 6.81
CA LEU A 109 8.05 8.68 7.65
C LEU A 109 6.78 9.29 7.05
N VAL A 110 6.82 9.71 5.79
CA VAL A 110 5.68 10.35 5.12
C VAL A 110 4.46 9.43 5.10
N LEU A 111 4.64 8.15 4.77
CA LEU A 111 3.55 7.18 4.79
C LEU A 111 2.99 6.97 6.20
N CYS A 112 3.85 6.95 7.22
CA CYS A 112 3.42 6.88 8.62
C CYS A 112 2.58 8.09 9.03
N GLN A 113 2.97 9.29 8.58
CA GLN A 113 2.23 10.53 8.82
C GLN A 113 0.86 10.50 8.12
N LEU A 114 0.81 9.97 6.88
CA LEU A 114 -0.46 9.80 6.15
C LEU A 114 -1.44 8.86 6.86
N PHE A 115 -0.97 7.89 7.65
CA PHE A 115 -1.86 7.06 8.47
C PHE A 115 -2.52 7.81 9.62
N GLY A 116 -1.93 8.92 10.05
CA GLY A 116 -2.49 9.86 11.03
C GLY A 116 -3.42 10.90 10.43
N ASN A 117 -3.55 10.97 9.10
CA ASN A 117 -4.44 11.89 8.40
C ASN A 117 -5.78 11.21 8.06
N GLU A 118 -6.76 12.04 7.71
CA GLU A 118 -7.99 11.53 7.10
C GLU A 118 -7.67 10.93 5.73
N PHE A 119 -8.18 9.74 5.45
CA PHE A 119 -8.06 9.16 4.11
C PHE A 119 -9.24 9.60 3.23
N THR A 120 -9.02 9.61 1.91
CA THR A 120 -10.08 9.87 0.94
C THR A 120 -10.79 8.56 0.62
N ASP A 121 -12.04 8.42 1.08
CA ASP A 121 -12.87 7.26 0.76
C ASP A 121 -13.43 7.37 -0.67
N MET A 122 -12.80 6.63 -1.58
CA MET A 122 -13.23 6.53 -2.98
C MET A 122 -14.34 5.48 -3.16
N SER A 123 -14.67 4.71 -2.14
CA SER A 123 -15.68 3.65 -2.19
C SER A 123 -17.07 4.08 -1.72
N GLY A 124 -17.15 5.12 -0.90
CA GLY A 124 -18.38 5.55 -0.23
C GLY A 124 -18.86 4.60 0.89
N ASP A 125 -18.00 3.68 1.35
CA ASP A 125 -18.37 2.65 2.32
C ASP A 125 -18.24 3.08 3.78
N PHE A 126 -17.48 4.15 4.04
CA PHE A 126 -17.17 4.58 5.39
C PHE A 126 -18.14 5.68 5.84
N LYS A 127 -18.54 5.59 7.10
CA LYS A 127 -19.43 6.60 7.70
C LYS A 127 -18.69 7.93 7.84
N GLU A 128 -19.43 9.01 7.70
CA GLU A 128 -18.94 10.35 8.03
C GLU A 128 -18.34 10.36 9.45
N GLY A 129 -17.09 10.83 9.58
CA GLY A 129 -16.33 10.82 10.84
C GLY A 129 -15.35 9.67 11.02
N THR A 130 -15.30 8.68 10.14
CA THR A 130 -14.20 7.70 10.12
C THR A 130 -12.97 8.35 9.49
N ARG A 131 -11.95 8.63 10.29
CA ARG A 131 -10.89 9.57 9.89
C ARG A 131 -9.54 8.91 9.59
N TRP A 132 -9.16 7.87 10.36
CA TRP A 132 -7.80 7.34 10.31
C TRP A 132 -7.77 5.90 9.82
N ILE A 133 -6.68 5.55 9.14
CA ILE A 133 -6.43 4.18 8.64
C ILE A 133 -6.53 3.16 9.79
N SER A 134 -6.00 3.49 10.97
CA SER A 134 -6.02 2.59 12.14
C SER A 134 -7.41 2.31 12.71
N GLU A 135 -8.37 3.20 12.47
CA GLU A 135 -9.77 3.00 12.90
C GLU A 135 -10.60 2.25 11.87
N ALA A 136 -10.26 2.46 10.59
CA ALA A 136 -11.00 1.89 9.48
C ALA A 136 -10.61 0.44 9.17
N PHE A 137 -9.34 0.06 9.43
CA PHE A 137 -8.76 -1.21 9.01
C PHE A 137 -8.07 -1.95 10.15
N ASP A 138 -8.37 -3.25 10.28
CA ASP A 138 -7.70 -4.12 11.25
C ASP A 138 -6.28 -4.50 10.81
N TYR A 139 -6.09 -4.60 9.48
CA TYR A 139 -4.81 -4.94 8.86
C TYR A 139 -4.51 -4.03 7.68
N VAL A 140 -3.27 -3.54 7.63
CA VAL A 140 -2.70 -2.84 6.47
C VAL A 140 -1.52 -3.65 5.97
N LEU A 141 -1.54 -4.02 4.70
CA LEU A 141 -0.51 -4.82 4.04
C LEU A 141 0.15 -3.99 2.95
N ILE A 142 1.46 -3.78 3.03
CA ILE A 142 2.20 -2.91 2.13
C ILE A 142 3.06 -3.77 1.20
N ASP A 143 2.78 -3.74 -0.11
CA ASP A 143 3.57 -4.40 -1.16
C ASP A 143 4.69 -3.47 -1.61
N CYS A 144 5.94 -3.87 -1.39
CA CYS A 144 7.11 -3.06 -1.68
C CYS A 144 7.78 -3.47 -3.00
N ALA A 145 8.32 -2.48 -3.73
CA ALA A 145 9.19 -2.72 -4.88
C ALA A 145 10.44 -3.53 -4.50
N PRO A 146 11.07 -4.23 -5.47
CA PRO A 146 12.32 -4.95 -5.25
C PRO A 146 13.53 -3.99 -5.23
N SER A 147 13.53 -3.03 -4.32
CA SER A 147 14.58 -2.01 -4.21
C SER A 147 14.71 -1.51 -2.77
N LEU A 148 15.88 -1.01 -2.42
CA LEU A 148 16.10 -0.23 -1.19
C LEU A 148 16.03 1.26 -1.55
N SER A 149 14.83 1.79 -1.61
CA SER A 149 14.52 3.17 -1.98
C SER A 149 13.82 3.90 -0.82
N GLU A 150 13.58 5.20 -0.98
CA GLU A 150 12.78 5.98 -0.03
C GLU A 150 11.38 5.38 0.18
N LEU A 151 10.78 4.76 -0.85
CA LEU A 151 9.51 4.06 -0.71
C LEU A 151 9.60 2.87 0.25
N THR A 152 10.68 2.08 0.18
CA THR A 152 10.91 0.97 1.10
C THR A 152 11.10 1.47 2.54
N TYR A 153 11.85 2.56 2.73
CA TYR A 153 12.01 3.16 4.06
C TYR A 153 10.69 3.70 4.61
N ASN A 154 9.84 4.29 3.75
CA ASN A 154 8.50 4.72 4.13
C ASN A 154 7.61 3.53 4.53
N ALA A 155 7.66 2.42 3.81
CA ALA A 155 6.94 1.20 4.17
C ALA A 155 7.39 0.67 5.54
N LEU A 156 8.69 0.59 5.77
CA LEU A 156 9.27 0.14 7.05
C LEU A 156 8.93 1.08 8.19
N GLY A 157 9.01 2.40 7.98
CA GLY A 157 8.68 3.41 8.98
C GLY A 157 7.22 3.43 9.39
N ALA A 158 6.31 3.00 8.50
CA ALA A 158 4.88 2.91 8.74
C ALA A 158 4.43 1.56 9.31
N SER A 159 5.30 0.52 9.28
CA SER A 159 4.91 -0.84 9.62
C SER A 159 5.17 -1.18 11.09
N THR A 160 4.33 -2.06 11.64
CA THR A 160 4.50 -2.69 12.96
C THR A 160 5.23 -4.02 12.88
N GLY A 161 5.33 -4.60 11.68
CA GLY A 161 6.03 -5.86 11.40
C GLY A 161 6.44 -5.98 9.94
N VAL A 162 7.41 -6.87 9.67
CA VAL A 162 7.99 -7.09 8.34
C VAL A 162 7.90 -8.55 7.96
N ILE A 163 7.45 -8.82 6.75
CA ILE A 163 7.47 -10.16 6.13
C ILE A 163 8.47 -10.14 4.98
N ILE A 164 9.41 -11.08 4.99
CA ILE A 164 10.45 -11.22 3.97
C ILE A 164 10.22 -12.54 3.23
N PRO A 165 9.46 -12.54 2.12
CA PRO A 165 9.33 -13.73 1.28
C PRO A 165 10.68 -14.09 0.69
N VAL A 166 11.10 -15.35 0.84
CA VAL A 166 12.36 -15.86 0.29
C VAL A 166 12.09 -17.05 -0.62
N GLN A 167 12.82 -17.11 -1.71
CA GLN A 167 12.83 -18.27 -2.60
C GLN A 167 14.08 -19.10 -2.29
N LEU A 168 13.88 -20.36 -1.92
CA LEU A 168 14.96 -21.31 -1.73
C LEU A 168 15.47 -21.72 -3.13
N GLU A 169 16.44 -20.99 -3.64
CA GLU A 169 17.20 -21.43 -4.81
C GLU A 169 18.34 -22.31 -4.32
N GLY A 170 18.43 -23.52 -4.86
CA GLY A 170 19.59 -24.37 -4.62
C GLY A 170 20.86 -23.59 -4.99
N LEU A 171 21.82 -23.59 -4.08
CA LEU A 171 23.18 -23.16 -4.43
C LEU A 171 23.57 -23.93 -5.69
N SER A 172 23.68 -23.22 -6.80
CA SER A 172 24.33 -23.77 -7.99
C SER A 172 25.78 -24.01 -7.58
N VAL A 173 26.14 -25.28 -7.34
CA VAL A 173 27.50 -25.74 -7.11
C VAL A 173 28.26 -25.63 -8.42
#